data_493ae76775899f6c86000f04f4c03966
#
_entry.id   493ae76775899f6c86000f04f4c03966
#
_cell.length_a   1.000
_cell.length_b   1.000
_cell.length_c   1.000
_cell.angle_alpha   90.00
_cell.angle_beta   90.00
_cell.angle_gamma   90.00
#
_symmetry.space_group_name_H-M   'P 1'
#
loop_
_entity.id
_entity.type
_entity.pdbx_description
1 polymer ?
#
loop_
_entity_poly.entity_id
_entity_poly.type
_entity_poly.pdbx_seq_one_letter_code
_entity_poly.pdbx_strand_id
1 'polypeptide(L)'
;MNFFAEKEYTLTFINNTCFVAPGTGKPVHTNRPFHGLVFYPAGISVFIFEKFGEYKVGENSVFYIPKGSSYRVNPDGAGKGCYAINFDLAENINEKPFVLPIKNHSKAENLFASAQRIWNSKKLDKRLKCRSIFYDILSLICSESLSAYVPDGKKEKLQNAVEYIHESYLSQEISVETLAQMSDMSSTYFRVLFKEIYGVSPLKYINGLKISHAKELIMSDMYPMHEISKLSGFNDDCYFRRVFKSETSLSPNEYKKSRKNGS
;
A
#
# COMPACT_ATOMS: atom_id res chain seq x y z
N MET A 1 -3.43 2.31 9.73
CA MET A 1 -3.83 2.45 8.34
C MET A 1 -2.61 2.91 7.55
N ASN A 2 -2.24 2.21 6.49
CA ASN A 2 -1.00 2.48 5.76
C ASN A 2 -1.33 3.28 4.50
N PHE A 3 -0.96 4.55 4.48
CA PHE A 3 -1.27 5.46 3.38
C PHE A 3 -0.71 4.99 2.02
N PHE A 4 0.36 4.19 1.99
CA PHE A 4 0.89 3.62 0.75
C PHE A 4 -0.08 2.62 0.07
N ALA A 5 -1.03 2.04 0.80
CA ALA A 5 -2.04 1.13 0.26
C ALA A 5 -3.31 1.84 -0.24
N GLU A 6 -3.53 3.09 0.16
CA GLU A 6 -4.80 3.80 -0.06
C GLU A 6 -4.76 4.81 -1.20
N LYS A 7 -3.58 5.25 -1.57
CA LYS A 7 -3.37 6.27 -2.61
C LYS A 7 -2.23 5.87 -3.53
N GLU A 8 -2.36 6.24 -4.79
CA GLU A 8 -1.24 6.17 -5.73
C GLU A 8 -0.27 7.32 -5.46
N TYR A 9 1.00 6.97 -5.31
CA TYR A 9 2.09 7.92 -5.14
C TYR A 9 3.12 7.76 -6.25
N THR A 10 3.56 8.88 -6.79
CA THR A 10 4.58 8.92 -7.83
C THR A 10 5.96 9.10 -7.21
N LEU A 11 6.76 8.04 -7.22
CA LEU A 11 8.16 8.11 -6.81
C LEU A 11 8.95 8.97 -7.81
N THR A 12 9.39 10.15 -7.40
CA THR A 12 10.22 11.01 -8.25
C THR A 12 11.64 10.50 -8.31
N PHE A 13 12.27 10.27 -7.16
CA PHE A 13 13.63 9.71 -7.08
C PHE A 13 13.93 9.08 -5.72
N ILE A 14 14.93 8.20 -5.72
CA ILE A 14 15.59 7.71 -4.52
C ILE A 14 16.86 8.55 -4.37
N ASN A 15 17.00 9.23 -3.23
CA ASN A 15 18.13 10.10 -2.94
C ASN A 15 19.38 9.32 -2.56
N ASN A 16 19.19 8.38 -1.66
CA ASN A 16 20.22 7.41 -1.28
C ASN A 16 19.61 6.20 -0.57
N THR A 17 20.41 5.14 -0.50
CA THR A 17 20.20 4.03 0.42
C THR A 17 21.48 3.84 1.23
N CYS A 18 21.36 3.65 2.53
CA CYS A 18 22.50 3.50 3.41
C CYS A 18 22.25 2.47 4.51
N PHE A 19 23.33 1.95 5.04
CA PHE A 19 23.34 1.22 6.30
C PHE A 19 23.92 2.16 7.38
N VAL A 20 23.18 2.33 8.46
CA VAL A 20 23.58 3.12 9.63
C VAL A 20 24.08 2.14 10.68
N ALA A 21 25.39 2.18 10.94
CA ALA A 21 26.04 1.33 11.93
C ALA A 21 25.55 1.67 13.35
N PRO A 22 25.54 0.69 14.26
CA PRO A 22 25.22 0.92 15.67
C PRO A 22 26.25 1.87 16.31
N GLY A 23 25.83 2.63 17.32
CA GLY A 23 26.73 3.47 18.09
C GLY A 23 27.14 4.80 17.43
N THR A 24 26.49 5.22 16.36
CA THR A 24 26.78 6.48 15.63
C THR A 24 26.33 7.76 16.37
N GLY A 25 26.16 7.72 17.69
CA GLY A 25 25.77 8.88 18.51
C GLY A 25 24.26 9.06 18.61
N LYS A 26 23.84 10.28 18.99
CA LYS A 26 22.43 10.69 19.08
C LYS A 26 22.14 11.71 17.98
N PRO A 27 21.89 11.29 16.75
CA PRO A 27 21.70 12.22 15.64
C PRO A 27 20.46 13.10 15.84
N VAL A 28 20.64 14.38 15.50
CA VAL A 28 19.57 15.38 15.45
C VAL A 28 19.37 15.75 13.99
N HIS A 29 18.13 15.71 13.56
CA HIS A 29 17.73 16.11 12.21
C HIS A 29 16.77 17.30 12.30
N THR A 30 17.04 18.33 11.54
CA THR A 30 16.18 19.52 11.44
C THR A 30 15.67 19.63 10.02
N ASN A 31 14.35 19.79 9.87
CA ASN A 31 13.69 19.96 8.57
C ASN A 31 14.18 18.97 7.51
N ARG A 32 14.02 17.67 7.79
CA ARG A 32 14.50 16.58 6.92
C ARG A 32 14.12 16.80 5.45
N PRO A 33 15.08 16.80 4.51
CA PRO A 33 14.78 17.16 3.11
C PRO A 33 14.06 16.07 2.32
N PHE A 34 14.00 14.83 2.81
CA PHE A 34 13.44 13.67 2.12
C PHE A 34 12.56 12.85 3.04
N HIS A 35 11.66 12.05 2.46
CA HIS A 35 11.01 10.94 3.16
C HIS A 35 12.02 9.84 3.47
N GLY A 36 11.76 9.04 4.49
CA GLY A 36 12.60 7.89 4.83
C GLY A 36 11.78 6.65 5.13
N LEU A 37 12.23 5.52 4.61
CA LEU A 37 11.87 4.20 5.13
C LEU A 37 13.11 3.60 5.77
N VAL A 38 12.97 3.19 7.02
CA VAL A 38 14.08 2.62 7.83
C VAL A 38 13.65 1.24 8.30
N PHE A 39 14.48 0.23 8.05
CA PHE A 39 14.29 -1.13 8.55
C PHE A 39 15.28 -1.42 9.66
N TYR A 40 14.78 -1.86 10.80
CA TYR A 40 15.55 -2.28 11.97
C TYR A 40 15.58 -3.80 12.06
N PRO A 41 16.66 -4.48 11.68
CA PRO A 41 16.76 -5.94 11.80
C PRO A 41 16.90 -6.41 13.26
N ALA A 42 17.45 -5.57 14.14
CA ALA A 42 17.60 -5.87 15.58
C ALA A 42 17.80 -4.59 16.38
N GLY A 43 17.49 -4.66 17.67
CA GLY A 43 17.63 -3.55 18.61
C GLY A 43 16.43 -2.62 18.67
N ILE A 44 16.57 -1.57 19.44
CA ILE A 44 15.51 -0.57 19.67
C ILE A 44 16.10 0.81 19.49
N SER A 45 15.31 1.72 18.93
CA SER A 45 15.63 3.14 18.87
C SER A 45 14.40 3.97 19.20
N VAL A 46 14.60 5.09 19.88
CA VAL A 46 13.55 6.01 20.22
C VAL A 46 13.73 7.29 19.42
N PHE A 47 12.74 7.63 18.60
CA PHE A 47 12.68 8.86 17.82
C PHE A 47 11.78 9.86 18.52
N ILE A 48 12.29 11.04 18.81
CA ILE A 48 11.56 12.10 19.49
C ILE A 48 11.39 13.25 18.51
N PHE A 49 10.18 13.39 17.97
CA PHE A 49 9.81 14.42 17.00
C PHE A 49 9.30 15.67 17.71
N GLU A 50 9.60 16.84 17.17
CA GLU A 50 9.07 18.11 17.65
C GLU A 50 7.55 18.21 17.53
N LYS A 51 6.99 17.70 16.40
CA LYS A 51 5.55 17.80 16.10
C LYS A 51 4.73 16.55 16.43
N PHE A 52 5.37 15.37 16.45
CA PHE A 52 4.63 14.11 16.48
C PHE A 52 4.82 13.30 17.76
N GLY A 53 5.68 13.80 18.70
CA GLY A 53 5.99 13.10 19.92
C GLY A 53 6.99 11.96 19.75
N GLU A 54 6.87 10.92 20.56
CA GLU A 54 7.84 9.84 20.66
C GLU A 54 7.38 8.60 19.91
N TYR A 55 8.31 7.98 19.16
CA TYR A 55 8.13 6.71 18.46
C TYR A 55 9.22 5.74 18.86
N LYS A 56 8.83 4.61 19.45
CA LYS A 56 9.73 3.50 19.76
C LYS A 56 9.74 2.54 18.59
N VAL A 57 10.90 2.36 17.95
CA VAL A 57 11.11 1.47 16.81
C VAL A 57 11.89 0.27 17.29
N GLY A 58 11.25 -0.90 17.28
CA GLY A 58 11.85 -2.18 17.71
C GLY A 58 12.43 -2.96 16.54
N GLU A 59 12.99 -4.14 16.90
CA GLU A 59 13.49 -5.09 15.92
C GLU A 59 12.42 -5.56 14.94
N ASN A 60 12.86 -5.97 13.75
CA ASN A 60 12.01 -6.46 12.67
C ASN A 60 10.88 -5.49 12.29
N SER A 61 11.14 -4.18 12.37
CA SER A 61 10.15 -3.15 12.05
C SER A 61 10.63 -2.25 10.92
N VAL A 62 9.67 -1.84 10.08
CA VAL A 62 9.84 -0.72 9.16
C VAL A 62 9.30 0.54 9.80
N PHE A 63 10.06 1.61 9.72
CA PHE A 63 9.71 2.92 10.22
C PHE A 63 9.67 3.95 9.08
N TYR A 64 8.55 4.64 8.94
CA TYR A 64 8.40 5.74 8.00
C TYR A 64 8.65 7.09 8.69
N ILE A 65 9.47 7.92 8.06
CA ILE A 65 9.81 9.27 8.51
C ILE A 65 9.40 10.27 7.44
N PRO A 66 8.46 11.19 7.74
CA PRO A 66 8.01 12.21 6.79
C PRO A 66 9.12 13.21 6.45
N LYS A 67 9.12 13.72 5.21
CA LYS A 67 9.85 14.91 4.80
C LYS A 67 9.41 16.12 5.64
N GLY A 68 10.32 17.04 5.90
CA GLY A 68 10.07 18.23 6.74
C GLY A 68 10.11 17.96 8.24
N SER A 69 10.36 16.71 8.68
CA SER A 69 10.42 16.39 10.11
C SER A 69 11.68 16.89 10.78
N SER A 70 11.52 17.39 12.02
CA SER A 70 12.62 17.63 12.95
C SER A 70 12.52 16.63 14.09
N TYR A 71 13.58 15.92 14.38
CA TYR A 71 13.62 14.87 15.41
C TYR A 71 15.04 14.56 15.89
N ARG A 72 15.13 13.97 17.07
CA ARG A 72 16.35 13.37 17.61
C ARG A 72 16.18 11.87 17.79
N VAL A 73 17.26 11.13 17.65
CA VAL A 73 17.27 9.69 17.83
C VAL A 73 18.08 9.33 19.07
N ASN A 74 17.47 8.54 19.95
CA ASN A 74 18.14 7.90 21.07
C ASN A 74 18.27 6.41 20.74
N PRO A 75 19.41 5.93 20.23
CA PRO A 75 19.61 4.50 19.98
C PRO A 75 19.77 3.78 21.33
N ASP A 76 19.05 2.67 21.48
CA ASP A 76 19.26 1.76 22.61
C ASP A 76 20.38 0.79 22.20
N GLY A 77 21.54 0.97 22.78
CA GLY A 77 22.89 0.51 22.44
C GLY A 77 23.17 -0.93 21.97
N ALA A 78 22.17 -1.79 21.87
CA ALA A 78 22.36 -3.22 21.56
C ALA A 78 22.02 -3.62 20.11
N GLY A 79 21.75 -2.66 19.22
CA GLY A 79 21.29 -2.95 17.87
C GLY A 79 22.41 -3.30 16.88
N LYS A 80 22.02 -3.99 15.80
CA LYS A 80 22.91 -4.31 14.66
C LYS A 80 23.01 -3.17 13.63
N GLY A 81 22.44 -2.00 13.90
CA GLY A 81 22.26 -0.93 12.94
C GLY A 81 20.94 -1.03 12.18
N CYS A 82 20.74 -0.15 11.20
CA CYS A 82 19.53 -0.13 10.39
C CYS A 82 19.83 0.20 8.94
N TYR A 83 18.95 -0.24 8.05
CA TYR A 83 18.95 0.15 6.65
C TYR A 83 17.99 1.31 6.44
N ALA A 84 18.41 2.33 5.70
CA ALA A 84 17.56 3.47 5.37
C ALA A 84 17.51 3.72 3.86
N ILE A 85 16.31 4.01 3.35
CA ILE A 85 16.07 4.47 2.00
C ILE A 85 15.46 5.87 2.10
N ASN A 86 16.15 6.85 1.54
CA ASN A 86 15.68 8.23 1.45
C ASN A 86 15.14 8.48 0.04
N PHE A 87 13.90 9.00 -0.04
CA PHE A 87 13.19 9.14 -1.30
C PHE A 87 12.31 10.39 -1.32
N ASP A 88 11.86 10.77 -2.50
CA ASP A 88 10.91 11.86 -2.70
C ASP A 88 9.73 11.44 -3.57
N LEU A 89 8.59 12.06 -3.36
CA LEU A 89 7.35 11.81 -4.06
C LEU A 89 6.88 13.09 -4.74
N ALA A 90 6.13 12.96 -5.83
CA ALA A 90 5.57 14.11 -6.53
C ALA A 90 4.47 14.81 -5.71
N GLU A 91 3.74 14.01 -4.95
CA GLU A 91 2.63 14.48 -4.13
C GLU A 91 3.14 15.01 -2.78
N ASN A 92 2.50 16.08 -2.28
CA ASN A 92 2.72 16.54 -0.92
C ASN A 92 1.99 15.61 0.06
N ILE A 93 2.75 14.85 0.81
CA ILE A 93 2.23 13.96 1.84
C ILE A 93 2.30 14.66 3.20
N ASN A 94 1.15 14.87 3.80
CA ASN A 94 1.03 15.38 5.17
C ASN A 94 0.70 14.22 6.14
N GLU A 95 1.52 13.18 6.11
CA GLU A 95 1.33 11.98 6.91
C GLU A 95 2.22 11.99 8.15
N LYS A 96 1.76 11.32 9.21
CA LYS A 96 2.52 11.14 10.45
C LYS A 96 3.55 10.01 10.29
N PRO A 97 4.61 10.00 11.11
CA PRO A 97 5.47 8.83 11.23
C PRO A 97 4.65 7.60 11.62
N PHE A 98 5.06 6.43 11.16
CA PHE A 98 4.48 5.15 11.63
C PHE A 98 5.54 4.08 11.74
N VAL A 99 5.33 3.15 12.67
CA VAL A 99 6.13 1.93 12.86
C VAL A 99 5.26 0.75 12.48
N LEU A 100 5.79 -0.12 11.65
CA LEU A 100 5.13 -1.36 11.23
C LEU A 100 6.04 -2.56 11.54
N PRO A 101 5.68 -3.43 12.49
CA PRO A 101 6.32 -4.72 12.67
C PRO A 101 6.13 -5.59 11.42
N ILE A 102 7.19 -6.22 10.97
CA ILE A 102 7.21 -7.07 9.77
C ILE A 102 7.33 -8.53 10.17
N LYS A 103 6.38 -9.36 9.80
CA LYS A 103 6.42 -10.82 10.04
C LYS A 103 7.46 -11.48 9.14
N ASN A 104 7.46 -11.15 7.85
CA ASN A 104 8.47 -11.65 6.91
C ASN A 104 9.75 -10.79 6.95
N HIS A 105 10.36 -10.74 8.15
CA HIS A 105 11.55 -9.91 8.40
C HIS A 105 12.74 -10.30 7.52
N SER A 106 12.93 -11.60 7.21
CA SER A 106 14.02 -12.05 6.31
C SER A 106 13.86 -11.48 4.90
N LYS A 107 12.64 -11.41 4.36
CA LYS A 107 12.37 -10.76 3.07
C LYS A 107 12.63 -9.26 3.15
N ALA A 108 12.20 -8.59 4.22
CA ALA A 108 12.44 -7.17 4.42
C ALA A 108 13.96 -6.87 4.46
N GLU A 109 14.73 -7.59 5.29
CA GLU A 109 16.17 -7.41 5.40
C GLU A 109 16.87 -7.61 4.05
N ASN A 110 16.52 -8.66 3.31
CA ASN A 110 17.07 -8.94 1.99
C ASN A 110 16.79 -7.82 0.98
N LEU A 111 15.58 -7.25 0.97
CA LEU A 111 15.22 -6.14 0.08
C LEU A 111 16.00 -4.88 0.42
N PHE A 112 16.03 -4.48 1.69
CA PHE A 112 16.75 -3.28 2.12
C PHE A 112 18.26 -3.41 1.92
N ALA A 113 18.85 -4.56 2.27
CA ALA A 113 20.28 -4.83 2.04
C ALA A 113 20.62 -4.86 0.55
N SER A 114 19.72 -5.40 -0.30
CA SER A 114 19.92 -5.42 -1.75
C SER A 114 19.84 -4.00 -2.33
N ALA A 115 18.91 -3.17 -1.90
CA ALA A 115 18.84 -1.78 -2.30
C ALA A 115 20.16 -1.04 -1.98
N GLN A 116 20.67 -1.19 -0.77
CA GLN A 116 21.92 -0.57 -0.33
C GLN A 116 23.12 -1.08 -1.15
N ARG A 117 23.25 -2.37 -1.39
CA ARG A 117 24.32 -2.97 -2.19
C ARG A 117 24.29 -2.49 -3.64
N ILE A 118 23.10 -2.43 -4.27
CA ILE A 118 22.93 -1.99 -5.65
C ILE A 118 23.22 -0.49 -5.77
N TRP A 119 22.76 0.32 -4.83
CA TRP A 119 23.04 1.75 -4.80
C TRP A 119 24.55 2.06 -4.82
N ASN A 120 25.30 1.30 -4.03
CA ASN A 120 26.76 1.44 -3.94
C ASN A 120 27.52 0.80 -5.11
N SER A 121 26.83 0.09 -6.01
CA SER A 121 27.44 -0.51 -7.17
C SER A 121 27.77 0.52 -8.24
N LYS A 122 28.72 0.19 -9.16
CA LYS A 122 29.06 1.00 -10.32
C LYS A 122 28.17 0.73 -11.54
N LYS A 123 27.08 -0.05 -11.39
CA LYS A 123 26.20 -0.44 -12.51
C LYS A 123 25.39 0.76 -13.01
N LEU A 124 25.24 0.86 -14.34
CA LEU A 124 24.49 1.94 -14.99
C LEU A 124 22.99 1.91 -14.64
N ASP A 125 22.43 0.73 -14.46
CA ASP A 125 21.02 0.47 -14.16
C ASP A 125 20.66 0.55 -12.68
N LYS A 126 21.61 0.90 -11.82
CA LYS A 126 21.41 0.88 -10.35
C LYS A 126 20.20 1.68 -9.87
N ARG A 127 19.93 2.83 -10.49
CA ARG A 127 18.78 3.66 -10.10
C ARG A 127 17.45 2.99 -10.42
N LEU A 128 17.33 2.33 -11.57
CA LEU A 128 16.15 1.58 -11.98
C LEU A 128 15.93 0.37 -11.06
N LYS A 129 16.99 -0.37 -10.78
CA LYS A 129 16.92 -1.52 -9.86
C LYS A 129 16.56 -1.12 -8.43
N CYS A 130 17.10 -0.02 -7.92
CA CYS A 130 16.70 0.50 -6.62
C CYS A 130 15.21 0.90 -6.59
N ARG A 131 14.68 1.49 -7.66
CA ARG A 131 13.25 1.78 -7.77
C ARG A 131 12.39 0.50 -7.75
N SER A 132 12.78 -0.52 -8.52
CA SER A 132 12.10 -1.82 -8.50
C SER A 132 12.05 -2.39 -7.08
N ILE A 133 13.19 -2.46 -6.39
CA ILE A 133 13.26 -2.97 -5.01
C ILE A 133 12.44 -2.08 -4.05
N PHE A 134 12.40 -0.78 -4.26
CA PHE A 134 11.58 0.11 -3.44
C PHE A 134 10.09 -0.21 -3.57
N TYR A 135 9.59 -0.49 -4.77
CA TYR A 135 8.21 -0.95 -4.97
C TYR A 135 7.96 -2.33 -4.36
N ASP A 136 8.94 -3.25 -4.39
CA ASP A 136 8.84 -4.53 -3.68
C ASP A 136 8.73 -4.33 -2.16
N ILE A 137 9.47 -3.37 -1.60
CA ILE A 137 9.38 -2.98 -0.19
C ILE A 137 8.00 -2.39 0.12
N LEU A 138 7.47 -1.49 -0.72
CA LEU A 138 6.12 -0.95 -0.53
C LEU A 138 5.05 -2.03 -0.60
N SER A 139 5.16 -2.97 -1.54
CA SER A 139 4.27 -4.12 -1.65
C SER A 139 4.30 -4.99 -0.38
N LEU A 140 5.49 -5.25 0.17
CA LEU A 140 5.63 -5.94 1.45
C LEU A 140 4.97 -5.17 2.58
N ILE A 141 5.22 -3.87 2.71
CA ILE A 141 4.61 -3.00 3.72
C ILE A 141 3.08 -3.03 3.62
N CYS A 142 2.53 -2.95 2.41
CA CYS A 142 1.08 -3.02 2.19
C CYS A 142 0.50 -4.37 2.64
N SER A 143 1.13 -5.48 2.25
CA SER A 143 0.68 -6.82 2.63
C SER A 143 0.75 -7.06 4.15
N GLU A 144 1.82 -6.61 4.80
CA GLU A 144 1.99 -6.72 6.26
C GLU A 144 1.02 -5.81 7.03
N SER A 145 0.75 -4.61 6.53
CA SER A 145 -0.23 -3.70 7.16
C SER A 145 -1.63 -4.27 7.16
N LEU A 146 -2.02 -4.94 6.09
CA LEU A 146 -3.28 -5.67 6.02
C LEU A 146 -3.32 -6.84 7.02
N SER A 147 -2.17 -7.49 7.27
CA SER A 147 -2.05 -8.60 8.22
C SER A 147 -2.01 -8.16 9.69
N ALA A 148 -1.44 -7.00 9.98
CA ALA A 148 -1.30 -6.49 11.36
C ALA A 148 -2.65 -6.05 11.98
N TYR A 149 -3.63 -5.72 11.16
CA TYR A 149 -4.93 -5.21 11.62
C TYR A 149 -5.94 -6.32 11.98
N VAL A 150 -5.67 -7.57 11.57
CA VAL A 150 -6.60 -8.69 11.78
C VAL A 150 -5.85 -9.88 12.36
N PRO A 151 -6.35 -10.54 13.43
CA PRO A 151 -5.80 -11.81 13.89
C PRO A 151 -5.73 -12.81 12.73
N ASP A 152 -4.59 -13.47 12.55
CA ASP A 152 -4.29 -14.34 11.40
C ASP A 152 -5.44 -15.32 11.04
N GLY A 153 -6.08 -15.90 12.03
CA GLY A 153 -7.19 -16.84 11.79
C GLY A 153 -8.48 -16.25 11.20
N LYS A 154 -8.70 -14.92 11.30
CA LYS A 154 -9.89 -14.28 10.71
C LYS A 154 -9.70 -13.93 9.23
N LYS A 155 -8.50 -13.49 8.84
CA LYS A 155 -8.18 -13.14 7.46
C LYS A 155 -8.02 -14.39 6.60
N GLU A 156 -7.37 -15.41 7.12
CA GLU A 156 -7.18 -16.71 6.46
C GLU A 156 -8.52 -17.33 6.05
N LYS A 157 -9.55 -17.19 6.89
CA LYS A 157 -10.91 -17.65 6.57
C LYS A 157 -11.56 -16.94 5.38
N LEU A 158 -11.19 -15.69 5.09
CA LEU A 158 -11.72 -14.95 3.93
C LEU A 158 -10.87 -15.10 2.68
N GLN A 159 -9.69 -15.69 2.77
CA GLN A 159 -8.73 -15.73 1.67
C GLN A 159 -9.30 -16.39 0.43
N ASN A 160 -9.88 -17.59 0.56
CA ASN A 160 -10.49 -18.32 -0.56
C ASN A 160 -11.61 -17.52 -1.22
N ALA A 161 -12.45 -16.84 -0.43
CA ALA A 161 -13.53 -16.01 -0.95
C ALA A 161 -13.01 -14.80 -1.72
N VAL A 162 -11.92 -14.18 -1.26
CA VAL A 162 -11.32 -13.02 -1.92
C VAL A 162 -10.57 -13.44 -3.19
N GLU A 163 -9.85 -14.54 -3.17
CA GLU A 163 -9.23 -15.11 -4.38
C GLU A 163 -10.30 -15.41 -5.43
N TYR A 164 -11.41 -16.06 -5.05
CA TYR A 164 -12.54 -16.31 -5.94
C TYR A 164 -13.15 -15.00 -6.51
N ILE A 165 -13.26 -13.94 -5.70
CA ILE A 165 -13.71 -12.63 -6.19
C ILE A 165 -12.78 -12.14 -7.30
N HIS A 166 -11.46 -12.16 -7.09
CA HIS A 166 -10.48 -11.65 -8.05
C HIS A 166 -10.46 -12.47 -9.36
N GLU A 167 -10.69 -13.76 -9.29
CA GLU A 167 -10.74 -14.63 -10.46
C GLU A 167 -12.04 -14.51 -11.26
N SER A 168 -13.16 -14.17 -10.58
CA SER A 168 -14.51 -14.35 -11.14
C SER A 168 -15.30 -13.05 -11.31
N TYR A 169 -14.84 -11.89 -10.81
CA TYR A 169 -15.64 -10.65 -10.75
C TYR A 169 -16.11 -10.12 -12.13
N LEU A 170 -15.43 -10.49 -13.22
CA LEU A 170 -15.82 -10.10 -14.59
C LEU A 170 -16.73 -11.11 -15.25
N SER A 171 -16.61 -12.39 -14.93
CA SER A 171 -17.21 -13.50 -15.67
C SER A 171 -18.47 -14.08 -15.05
N GLN A 172 -18.67 -13.88 -13.75
CA GLN A 172 -19.77 -14.51 -13.00
C GLN A 172 -20.48 -13.52 -12.07
N GLU A 173 -21.73 -13.81 -11.79
CA GLU A 173 -22.46 -13.14 -10.71
C GLU A 173 -22.01 -13.74 -9.37
N ILE A 174 -21.36 -12.95 -8.55
CA ILE A 174 -20.85 -13.38 -7.25
C ILE A 174 -21.88 -13.03 -6.18
N SER A 175 -22.45 -14.05 -5.54
CA SER A 175 -23.33 -13.85 -4.39
C SER A 175 -22.57 -13.84 -3.08
N VAL A 176 -23.05 -13.06 -2.11
CA VAL A 176 -22.46 -13.05 -0.77
C VAL A 176 -22.65 -14.39 -0.06
N GLU A 177 -23.71 -15.09 -0.39
CA GLU A 177 -24.03 -16.42 0.10
C GLU A 177 -22.96 -17.43 -0.32
N THR A 178 -22.54 -17.41 -1.59
CA THR A 178 -21.46 -18.26 -2.11
C THR A 178 -20.14 -17.96 -1.40
N LEU A 179 -19.80 -16.68 -1.23
CA LEU A 179 -18.57 -16.26 -0.53
C LEU A 179 -18.55 -16.69 0.94
N ALA A 180 -19.72 -16.61 1.60
CA ALA A 180 -19.88 -17.03 2.98
C ALA A 180 -19.71 -18.54 3.14
N GLN A 181 -20.29 -19.33 2.21
CA GLN A 181 -20.11 -20.79 2.16
C GLN A 181 -18.65 -21.19 1.97
N MET A 182 -17.92 -20.53 1.06
CA MET A 182 -16.48 -20.75 0.84
C MET A 182 -15.62 -20.46 2.07
N SER A 183 -16.16 -19.67 2.98
CA SER A 183 -15.50 -19.25 4.23
C SER A 183 -16.01 -20.02 5.47
N ASP A 184 -16.87 -21.02 5.29
CA ASP A 184 -17.57 -21.77 6.36
C ASP A 184 -18.28 -20.85 7.37
N MET A 185 -19.01 -19.83 6.85
CA MET A 185 -19.67 -18.80 7.66
C MET A 185 -21.11 -18.58 7.24
N SER A 186 -21.93 -18.04 8.16
CA SER A 186 -23.20 -17.44 7.76
C SER A 186 -22.97 -16.13 6.99
N SER A 187 -23.87 -15.80 6.05
CA SER A 187 -23.78 -14.57 5.24
C SER A 187 -23.75 -13.30 6.11
N THR A 188 -24.44 -13.31 7.25
CA THR A 188 -24.42 -12.18 8.20
C THR A 188 -23.03 -12.00 8.83
N TYR A 189 -22.46 -13.08 9.34
CA TYR A 189 -21.12 -13.01 9.95
C TYR A 189 -20.05 -12.68 8.90
N PHE A 190 -20.14 -13.27 7.72
CA PHE A 190 -19.24 -12.95 6.61
C PHE A 190 -19.25 -11.46 6.25
N ARG A 191 -20.43 -10.83 6.12
CA ARG A 191 -20.54 -9.38 5.82
C ARG A 191 -19.89 -8.51 6.89
N VAL A 192 -20.08 -8.85 8.17
CA VAL A 192 -19.47 -8.11 9.27
C VAL A 192 -17.96 -8.27 9.27
N LEU A 193 -17.48 -9.51 9.18
CA LEU A 193 -16.05 -9.82 9.17
C LEU A 193 -15.34 -9.23 7.95
N PHE A 194 -15.95 -9.35 6.76
CA PHE A 194 -15.41 -8.76 5.53
C PHE A 194 -15.27 -7.25 5.64
N LYS A 195 -16.30 -6.57 6.17
CA LYS A 195 -16.26 -5.13 6.39
C LYS A 195 -15.22 -4.73 7.46
N GLU A 196 -15.07 -5.53 8.52
CA GLU A 196 -14.02 -5.33 9.54
C GLU A 196 -12.62 -5.37 8.91
N ILE A 197 -12.39 -6.32 7.99
CA ILE A 197 -11.07 -6.58 7.39
C ILE A 197 -10.77 -5.67 6.20
N TYR A 198 -11.74 -5.47 5.30
CA TYR A 198 -11.54 -4.73 4.04
C TYR A 198 -12.09 -3.29 4.07
N GLY A 199 -12.70 -2.86 5.20
CA GLY A 199 -13.24 -1.51 5.38
C GLY A 199 -14.56 -1.25 4.64
N VAL A 200 -14.95 -2.11 3.70
CA VAL A 200 -16.15 -2.00 2.87
C VAL A 200 -16.93 -3.31 2.82
N SER A 201 -18.22 -3.25 2.47
CA SER A 201 -19.01 -4.47 2.28
C SER A 201 -18.51 -5.29 1.08
N PRO A 202 -18.74 -6.63 1.05
CA PRO A 202 -18.35 -7.50 -0.08
C PRO A 202 -18.85 -6.98 -1.43
N LEU A 203 -20.11 -6.56 -1.50
CA LEU A 203 -20.68 -6.02 -2.74
C LEU A 203 -20.01 -4.72 -3.18
N LYS A 204 -19.69 -3.83 -2.24
CA LYS A 204 -18.98 -2.60 -2.54
C LYS A 204 -17.54 -2.89 -3.01
N TYR A 205 -16.89 -3.89 -2.44
CA TYR A 205 -15.56 -4.34 -2.86
C TYR A 205 -15.58 -4.87 -4.31
N ILE A 206 -16.51 -5.78 -4.63
CA ILE A 206 -16.69 -6.34 -5.98
C ILE A 206 -17.01 -5.21 -6.99
N ASN A 207 -17.93 -4.32 -6.64
CA ASN A 207 -18.27 -3.18 -7.49
C ASN A 207 -17.06 -2.26 -7.72
N GLY A 208 -16.22 -2.04 -6.71
CA GLY A 208 -14.99 -1.28 -6.83
C GLY A 208 -14.03 -1.86 -7.87
N LEU A 209 -13.83 -3.20 -7.87
CA LEU A 209 -13.03 -3.89 -8.87
C LEU A 209 -13.61 -3.73 -10.28
N LYS A 210 -14.92 -3.94 -10.44
CA LYS A 210 -15.62 -3.77 -11.71
C LYS A 210 -15.51 -2.34 -12.25
N ILE A 211 -15.63 -1.33 -11.39
CA ILE A 211 -15.48 0.07 -11.78
C ILE A 211 -14.02 0.42 -12.12
N SER A 212 -13.05 -0.14 -11.42
CA SER A 212 -11.64 0.03 -11.79
C SER A 212 -11.36 -0.50 -13.19
N HIS A 213 -11.84 -1.71 -13.51
CA HIS A 213 -11.74 -2.26 -14.85
C HIS A 213 -12.49 -1.43 -15.90
N ALA A 214 -13.70 -0.93 -15.58
CA ALA A 214 -14.45 -0.03 -16.46
C ALA A 214 -13.66 1.25 -16.79
N LYS A 215 -12.96 1.83 -15.81
CA LYS A 215 -12.10 3.01 -16.04
C LYS A 215 -10.97 2.70 -17.03
N GLU A 216 -10.34 1.54 -16.92
CA GLU A 216 -9.29 1.09 -17.85
C GLU A 216 -9.85 0.96 -19.28
N LEU A 217 -11.02 0.31 -19.44
CA LEU A 217 -11.67 0.18 -20.75
C LEU A 217 -12.09 1.54 -21.34
N ILE A 218 -12.59 2.47 -20.52
CA ILE A 218 -12.91 3.83 -20.97
C ILE A 218 -11.65 4.56 -21.45
N MET A 219 -10.55 4.40 -20.74
CA MET A 219 -9.27 5.06 -21.08
C MET A 219 -8.59 4.45 -22.30
N SER A 220 -8.78 3.16 -22.58
CA SER A 220 -8.24 2.52 -23.78
C SER A 220 -8.87 3.06 -25.08
N ASP A 221 -10.04 3.67 -24.99
CA ASP A 221 -10.87 4.18 -26.12
C ASP A 221 -11.17 3.11 -27.21
N MET A 222 -10.99 1.84 -26.87
CA MET A 222 -11.13 0.71 -27.81
C MET A 222 -12.57 0.20 -27.92
N TYR A 223 -13.40 0.49 -26.93
CA TYR A 223 -14.75 -0.06 -26.83
C TYR A 223 -15.81 1.02 -26.79
N PRO A 224 -16.98 0.81 -27.46
CA PRO A 224 -18.10 1.70 -27.32
C PRO A 224 -18.69 1.61 -25.90
N MET A 225 -19.26 2.74 -25.42
CA MET A 225 -19.70 2.85 -24.03
C MET A 225 -20.72 1.79 -23.61
N HIS A 226 -21.58 1.31 -24.54
CA HIS A 226 -22.59 0.29 -24.24
C HIS A 226 -21.98 -1.13 -24.04
N GLU A 227 -20.77 -1.38 -24.55
CA GLU A 227 -20.06 -2.65 -24.31
C GLU A 227 -19.27 -2.65 -23.00
N ILE A 228 -18.79 -1.49 -22.57
CA ILE A 228 -17.96 -1.35 -21.37
C ILE A 228 -18.66 -1.87 -20.13
N SER A 229 -19.96 -1.66 -20.00
CA SER A 229 -20.76 -2.18 -18.90
C SER A 229 -20.67 -3.72 -18.80
N LYS A 230 -20.89 -4.42 -19.91
CA LYS A 230 -20.82 -5.89 -19.98
C LYS A 230 -19.40 -6.40 -19.76
N LEU A 231 -18.43 -5.80 -20.44
CA LEU A 231 -17.01 -6.18 -20.31
C LEU A 231 -16.47 -5.96 -18.90
N SER A 232 -17.09 -5.05 -18.14
CA SER A 232 -16.78 -4.80 -16.72
C SER A 232 -17.59 -5.67 -15.76
N GLY A 233 -18.30 -6.68 -16.26
CA GLY A 233 -19.03 -7.65 -15.46
C GLY A 233 -20.35 -7.14 -14.87
N PHE A 234 -20.98 -6.10 -15.46
CA PHE A 234 -22.31 -5.66 -15.07
C PHE A 234 -23.37 -6.22 -16.04
N ASN A 235 -24.42 -6.80 -15.48
CA ASN A 235 -25.54 -7.35 -16.26
C ASN A 235 -26.60 -6.28 -16.59
N ASP A 236 -26.59 -5.13 -15.91
CA ASP A 236 -27.54 -4.06 -16.08
C ASP A 236 -26.84 -2.70 -16.22
N ASP A 237 -27.11 -2.01 -17.35
CA ASP A 237 -26.50 -0.73 -17.70
C ASP A 237 -26.93 0.41 -16.75
N CYS A 238 -28.16 0.39 -16.24
CA CYS A 238 -28.66 1.40 -15.32
C CYS A 238 -27.96 1.27 -13.97
N TYR A 239 -27.80 0.01 -13.51
CA TYR A 239 -27.05 -0.30 -12.29
C TYR A 239 -25.59 0.11 -12.44
N PHE A 240 -24.93 -0.25 -13.56
CA PHE A 240 -23.57 0.17 -13.88
C PHE A 240 -23.39 1.69 -13.75
N ARG A 241 -24.23 2.47 -14.45
CA ARG A 241 -24.12 3.95 -14.43
C ARG A 241 -24.29 4.53 -13.02
N ARG A 242 -25.21 3.99 -12.24
CA ARG A 242 -25.43 4.40 -10.85
C ARG A 242 -24.22 4.10 -9.97
N VAL A 243 -23.66 2.90 -10.05
CA VAL A 243 -22.47 2.50 -9.29
C VAL A 243 -21.26 3.31 -9.73
N PHE A 244 -21.05 3.47 -11.04
CA PHE A 244 -19.95 4.25 -11.57
C PHE A 244 -19.97 5.70 -11.07
N LYS A 245 -21.14 6.34 -11.11
CA LYS A 245 -21.30 7.72 -10.60
C LYS A 245 -21.11 7.80 -9.09
N SER A 246 -21.55 6.80 -8.33
CA SER A 246 -21.33 6.72 -6.89
C SER A 246 -19.85 6.62 -6.51
N GLU A 247 -19.06 5.85 -7.28
CA GLU A 247 -17.64 5.60 -7.00
C GLU A 247 -16.70 6.69 -7.57
N THR A 248 -17.14 7.42 -8.61
CA THR A 248 -16.28 8.40 -9.33
C THR A 248 -16.78 9.82 -9.25
N SER A 249 -17.99 10.05 -8.74
CA SER A 249 -18.74 11.32 -8.77
C SER A 249 -19.11 11.81 -10.18
N LEU A 250 -18.73 11.08 -11.24
CA LEU A 250 -18.99 11.40 -12.64
C LEU A 250 -19.73 10.23 -13.31
N SER A 251 -20.57 10.54 -14.31
CA SER A 251 -21.06 9.48 -15.20
C SER A 251 -19.93 8.93 -16.07
N PRO A 252 -20.06 7.71 -16.65
CA PRO A 252 -19.03 7.15 -17.53
C PRO A 252 -18.64 8.08 -18.70
N ASN A 253 -19.61 8.75 -19.30
CA ASN A 253 -19.39 9.70 -20.39
C ASN A 253 -18.68 10.99 -19.93
N GLU A 254 -19.03 11.52 -18.78
CA GLU A 254 -18.36 12.69 -18.18
C GLU A 254 -16.93 12.32 -17.79
N TYR A 255 -16.71 11.12 -17.23
CA TYR A 255 -15.39 10.62 -16.90
C TYR A 255 -14.49 10.51 -18.15
N LYS A 256 -15.03 9.97 -19.26
CA LYS A 256 -14.31 9.92 -20.55
C LYS A 256 -13.92 11.32 -21.05
N LYS A 257 -14.83 12.28 -20.97
CA LYS A 257 -14.59 13.68 -21.41
C LYS A 257 -13.56 14.37 -20.52
N SER A 258 -13.64 14.23 -19.21
CA SER A 258 -12.73 14.88 -18.26
C SER A 258 -11.27 14.45 -18.46
N ARG A 259 -11.05 13.21 -18.89
CA ARG A 259 -9.70 12.68 -19.14
C ARG A 259 -9.13 13.07 -20.52
N LYS A 260 -10.01 13.25 -21.53
CA LYS A 260 -9.58 13.77 -22.86
C LYS A 260 -9.19 15.25 -22.83
N ASN A 261 -9.75 16.05 -21.91
CA ASN A 261 -9.47 17.47 -21.79
C ASN A 261 -8.30 17.80 -20.83
N GLY A 262 -7.70 16.81 -20.21
CA GLY A 262 -6.58 16.96 -19.28
C GLY A 262 -5.24 16.45 -19.82
N SER A 263 -5.17 16.14 -21.12
CA SER A 263 -3.94 15.71 -21.81
C SER A 263 -3.38 16.81 -22.67
#